data_bf30b39333309515dbaeafae00dd3aee
#
_entry.id   bf30b39333309515dbaeafae00dd3aee
#
_cell.length_a   1.000
_cell.length_b   1.000
_cell.length_c   1.000
_cell.angle_alpha   90.00
_cell.angle_beta   90.00
_cell.angle_gamma   90.00
#
_symmetry.space_group_name_H-M   'P 1'
#
loop_
_entity.id
_entity.type
_entity.pdbx_description
1 polymer ?
#
loop_
_entity_poly.entity_id
_entity_poly.type
_entity_poly.pdbx_seq_one_letter_code
_entity_poly.pdbx_strand_id
1 'polypeptide(L)'
;MPDGEQTESTAQDDSADTDDASSSESLEPEPLNGSIFSNYGIASTFLGVLSVAAVVLGVIIWTGHRDDAGERAYLTRVMQTAAEWTGALINMNSGNVDASLQRLRDVTVGELNSDFDAAVQPYRQVVEKLQSQSAGEIEAVAIETVHHDLDTQPGVSRPVVTTKLPPFATRMDSVMLVATSVSENVGGKPQTVHWNLRLDVSDVDGKLMISGMESIR
;
A
#
# COMPACT_ATOMS: atom_id res chain seq x y z
N MET A 1 44.97 38.78 -23.04
CA MET A 1 46.04 39.79 -22.97
C MET A 1 45.80 40.65 -21.74
N PRO A 2 46.80 40.95 -20.97
CA PRO A 2 48.03 40.20 -20.63
C PRO A 2 48.13 39.95 -19.10
N ASP A 3 48.84 38.97 -18.67
CA ASP A 3 50.23 38.99 -18.15
C ASP A 3 50.30 39.48 -16.70
N GLY A 4 51.04 38.96 -15.87
CA GLY A 4 52.27 38.23 -15.81
C GLY A 4 52.55 37.92 -14.34
N GLU A 5 53.21 36.88 -14.20
CA GLU A 5 54.66 36.72 -14.01
C GLU A 5 55.08 36.85 -12.55
N GLN A 6 55.52 35.69 -12.00
CA GLN A 6 56.90 35.29 -11.73
C GLN A 6 57.62 36.18 -10.71
N THR A 7 58.21 35.62 -9.72
CA THR A 7 59.59 35.08 -9.61
C THR A 7 59.82 34.64 -8.19
N GLU A 8 60.23 33.42 -7.93
CA GLU A 8 61.64 32.98 -7.86
C GLU A 8 62.51 33.66 -6.81
N SER A 9 63.07 32.92 -5.93
CA SER A 9 64.48 32.57 -5.88
C SER A 9 65.04 32.52 -4.46
N THR A 10 65.61 31.43 -4.17
CA THR A 10 66.99 31.12 -3.89
C THR A 10 67.52 31.33 -2.47
N ALA A 11 67.83 30.25 -1.87
CA ALA A 11 69.09 29.56 -1.69
C ALA A 11 69.97 29.98 -0.51
N GLN A 12 70.42 28.92 0.12
CA GLN A 12 71.83 28.68 0.54
C GLN A 12 72.30 29.47 1.74
N ASP A 13 72.96 28.97 2.67
CA ASP A 13 74.05 28.03 2.75
C ASP A 13 74.54 27.87 4.22
N ASP A 14 74.88 26.72 4.56
CA ASP A 14 76.21 26.26 5.01
C ASP A 14 76.58 26.26 6.48
N SER A 15 77.18 25.12 6.76
CA SER A 15 78.31 24.78 7.62
C SER A 15 78.14 24.57 9.10
N ALA A 16 78.26 23.30 9.43
CA ALA A 16 79.32 22.62 10.20
C ALA A 16 79.62 23.20 11.60
N ASP A 17 79.70 22.46 12.62
CA ASP A 17 80.81 21.56 13.00
C ASP A 17 80.56 20.95 14.41
N THR A 18 80.82 19.68 14.50
CA THR A 18 81.60 18.91 15.49
C THR A 18 81.44 19.21 17.00
N ASP A 19 81.13 18.21 17.73
CA ASP A 19 81.85 17.42 18.71
C ASP A 19 81.07 16.88 19.87
N ASP A 20 80.96 15.59 19.90
CA ASP A 20 81.41 14.67 20.93
C ASP A 20 81.05 14.97 22.40
N ALA A 21 80.23 14.10 22.94
CA ALA A 21 80.47 13.46 24.24
C ALA A 21 79.39 12.44 24.62
N SER A 22 79.88 11.21 24.59
CA SER A 22 79.31 10.03 25.23
C SER A 22 78.71 10.31 26.62
N SER A 23 77.46 9.89 26.79
CA SER A 23 77.00 9.43 28.08
C SER A 23 75.94 8.33 27.88
N SER A 24 76.45 7.15 28.18
CA SER A 24 75.62 5.96 28.37
C SER A 24 74.64 6.20 29.57
N GLU A 25 73.38 6.36 29.27
CA GLU A 25 72.33 6.33 30.27
C GLU A 25 71.39 5.18 29.96
N SER A 26 71.30 4.32 30.95
CA SER A 26 70.60 3.07 31.04
C SER A 26 69.17 3.14 30.51
N LEU A 27 68.86 2.26 29.57
CA LEU A 27 67.50 1.93 29.17
C LEU A 27 66.80 1.22 30.31
N GLU A 28 66.07 1.97 31.14
CA GLU A 28 64.93 1.40 31.88
C GLU A 28 63.77 1.26 30.92
N PRO A 29 63.12 0.07 30.85
CA PRO A 29 61.91 -0.07 30.09
C PRO A 29 60.79 0.67 30.82
N GLU A 30 60.35 1.79 30.28
CA GLU A 30 59.12 2.39 30.71
C GLU A 30 57.95 1.36 30.58
N PRO A 31 57.13 1.18 31.64
CA PRO A 31 55.96 0.35 31.53
C PRO A 31 55.01 0.97 30.52
N LEU A 32 54.76 0.26 29.45
CA LEU A 32 53.65 0.55 28.51
C LEU A 32 52.32 0.47 29.28
N ASN A 33 52.01 1.48 30.06
CA ASN A 33 50.68 1.73 30.58
C ASN A 33 49.84 2.25 29.40
N GLY A 34 49.65 1.39 28.41
CA GLY A 34 48.66 1.55 27.36
C GLY A 34 47.29 1.39 28.00
N SER A 35 46.76 2.45 28.59
CA SER A 35 45.32 2.51 28.84
C SER A 35 44.60 2.36 27.51
N ILE A 36 44.15 1.14 27.24
CA ILE A 36 43.38 0.78 26.03
C ILE A 36 42.06 1.57 25.98
N PHE A 37 41.69 2.20 27.09
CA PHE A 37 40.53 3.05 27.22
C PHE A 37 40.90 4.53 27.34
N SER A 38 41.39 5.07 26.23
CA SER A 38 41.43 6.53 26.09
C SER A 38 40.00 7.06 26.05
N ASN A 39 39.73 8.18 26.71
CA ASN A 39 38.41 8.84 26.68
C ASN A 39 37.89 9.05 25.23
N TYR A 40 38.77 9.21 24.27
CA TYR A 40 38.48 9.26 22.84
C TYR A 40 38.04 7.90 22.27
N GLY A 41 38.63 6.79 22.71
CA GLY A 41 38.24 5.43 22.30
C GLY A 41 36.84 5.07 22.77
N ILE A 42 36.50 5.41 24.01
CA ILE A 42 35.16 5.18 24.57
C ILE A 42 34.12 6.04 23.83
N ALA A 43 34.41 7.32 23.58
CA ALA A 43 33.52 8.22 22.85
C ALA A 43 33.30 7.77 21.40
N SER A 44 34.35 7.29 20.72
CA SER A 44 34.25 6.75 19.36
C SER A 44 33.44 5.47 19.30
N THR A 45 33.58 4.57 20.27
CA THR A 45 32.81 3.33 20.35
C THR A 45 31.32 3.63 20.60
N PHE A 46 31.03 4.59 21.49
CA PHE A 46 29.66 5.02 21.76
C PHE A 46 29.00 5.66 20.53
N LEU A 47 29.73 6.50 19.81
CA LEU A 47 29.25 7.10 18.56
C LEU A 47 29.03 6.04 17.47
N GLY A 48 29.90 5.03 17.40
CA GLY A 48 29.73 3.90 16.47
C GLY A 48 28.48 3.08 16.77
N VAL A 49 28.22 2.75 18.02
CA VAL A 49 26.99 2.03 18.43
C VAL A 49 25.76 2.86 18.16
N LEU A 50 25.79 4.17 18.45
CA LEU A 50 24.68 5.08 18.17
C LEU A 50 24.38 5.17 16.66
N SER A 51 25.44 5.21 15.83
CA SER A 51 25.29 5.21 14.37
C SER A 51 24.64 3.94 13.85
N VAL A 52 25.09 2.77 14.33
CA VAL A 52 24.48 1.49 13.96
C VAL A 52 23.02 1.43 14.39
N ALA A 53 22.70 1.86 15.60
CA ALA A 53 21.33 1.91 16.10
C ALA A 53 20.45 2.83 15.22
N ALA A 54 20.97 4.00 14.83
CA ALA A 54 20.25 4.93 13.95
C ALA A 54 19.97 4.33 12.56
N VAL A 55 20.94 3.61 11.98
CA VAL A 55 20.77 2.92 10.70
C VAL A 55 19.71 1.81 10.81
N VAL A 56 19.77 0.99 11.87
CA VAL A 56 18.79 -0.07 12.09
C VAL A 56 17.37 0.50 12.26
N LEU A 57 17.22 1.56 13.05
CA LEU A 57 15.93 2.25 13.20
C LEU A 57 15.46 2.85 11.87
N GLY A 58 16.35 3.45 11.09
CA GLY A 58 16.04 3.98 9.77
C GLY A 58 15.52 2.90 8.82
N VAL A 59 16.15 1.72 8.83
CA VAL A 59 15.70 0.57 8.01
C VAL A 59 14.34 0.07 8.47
N ILE A 60 14.10 -0.07 9.79
CA ILE A 60 12.81 -0.52 10.34
C ILE A 60 11.68 0.45 9.96
N ILE A 61 11.92 1.76 10.12
CA ILE A 61 10.92 2.78 9.74
C ILE A 61 10.66 2.76 8.24
N TRP A 62 11.71 2.62 7.44
CA TRP A 62 11.58 2.61 5.98
C TRP A 62 10.85 1.38 5.44
N THR A 63 11.10 0.19 6.00
CA THR A 63 10.38 -1.04 5.63
C THR A 63 8.91 -0.95 6.05
N GLY A 64 8.62 -0.53 7.29
CA GLY A 64 7.24 -0.35 7.74
C GLY A 64 6.46 0.65 6.89
N HIS A 65 7.09 1.76 6.49
CA HIS A 65 6.43 2.76 5.63
C HIS A 65 6.15 2.25 4.21
N ARG A 66 6.99 1.38 3.69
CA ARG A 66 6.76 0.73 2.38
C ARG A 66 5.59 -0.25 2.42
N ASP A 67 5.48 -1.02 3.49
CA ASP A 67 4.40 -2.00 3.66
C ASP A 67 3.05 -1.27 3.78
N ASP A 68 2.98 -0.18 4.55
CA ASP A 68 1.79 0.67 4.66
C ASP A 68 1.38 1.31 3.34
N ALA A 69 2.35 1.76 2.53
CA ALA A 69 2.07 2.34 1.22
C ALA A 69 1.56 1.29 0.24
N GLY A 70 2.10 0.08 0.28
CA GLY A 70 1.66 -1.07 -0.51
C GLY A 70 0.22 -1.48 -0.18
N GLU A 71 -0.10 -1.55 1.11
CA GLU A 71 -1.44 -1.89 1.59
C GLU A 71 -2.48 -0.82 1.16
N ARG A 72 -2.18 0.46 1.32
CA ARG A 72 -3.08 1.53 0.87
C ARG A 72 -3.31 1.50 -0.65
N ALA A 73 -2.26 1.25 -1.42
CA ALA A 73 -2.37 1.11 -2.87
C ALA A 73 -3.21 -0.10 -3.27
N TYR A 74 -3.09 -1.21 -2.53
CA TYR A 74 -3.92 -2.39 -2.73
C TYR A 74 -5.40 -2.08 -2.41
N LEU A 75 -5.71 -1.52 -1.24
CA LEU A 75 -7.07 -1.18 -0.84
C LEU A 75 -7.72 -0.16 -1.78
N THR A 76 -6.94 0.77 -2.31
CA THR A 76 -7.43 1.70 -3.34
C THR A 76 -7.87 0.96 -4.61
N ARG A 77 -7.11 -0.04 -5.06
CA ARG A 77 -7.50 -0.87 -6.21
C ARG A 77 -8.72 -1.71 -5.91
N VAL A 78 -8.86 -2.24 -4.69
CA VAL A 78 -10.05 -2.98 -4.25
C VAL A 78 -11.29 -2.09 -4.35
N MET A 79 -11.25 -0.87 -3.80
CA MET A 79 -12.35 0.10 -3.90
C MET A 79 -12.66 0.49 -5.34
N GLN A 80 -11.63 0.69 -6.16
CA GLN A 80 -11.79 1.01 -7.58
C GLN A 80 -12.47 -0.13 -8.34
N THR A 81 -12.07 -1.39 -8.12
CA THR A 81 -12.70 -2.56 -8.75
C THR A 81 -14.17 -2.65 -8.38
N ALA A 82 -14.52 -2.45 -7.10
CA ALA A 82 -15.90 -2.43 -6.64
C ALA A 82 -16.71 -1.29 -7.29
N ALA A 83 -16.13 -0.09 -7.37
CA ALA A 83 -16.76 1.06 -8.01
C ALA A 83 -16.97 0.86 -9.53
N GLU A 84 -15.98 0.35 -10.24
CA GLU A 84 -16.09 0.08 -11.68
C GLU A 84 -17.16 -0.97 -11.98
N TRP A 85 -17.21 -2.04 -11.19
CA TRP A 85 -18.21 -3.08 -11.33
C TRP A 85 -19.63 -2.52 -11.06
N THR A 86 -19.81 -1.80 -9.96
CA THR A 86 -21.09 -1.17 -9.62
C THR A 86 -21.48 -0.12 -10.66
N GLY A 87 -20.52 0.69 -11.12
CA GLY A 87 -20.77 1.66 -12.19
C GLY A 87 -21.29 1.01 -13.47
N ALA A 88 -20.78 -0.15 -13.86
CA ALA A 88 -21.31 -0.91 -14.98
C ALA A 88 -22.74 -1.42 -14.73
N LEU A 89 -23.05 -1.82 -13.48
CA LEU A 89 -24.36 -2.32 -13.08
C LEU A 89 -25.42 -1.20 -13.12
N ILE A 90 -25.18 -0.06 -12.48
CA ILE A 90 -26.16 1.02 -12.31
C ILE A 90 -26.35 1.88 -13.55
N ASN A 91 -25.42 1.83 -14.52
CA ASN A 91 -25.48 2.54 -15.80
C ASN A 91 -25.88 1.66 -17.00
N MET A 92 -26.44 0.50 -16.69
CA MET A 92 -26.88 -0.42 -17.74
C MET A 92 -28.16 0.08 -18.40
N ASN A 93 -28.20 0.02 -19.75
CA ASN A 93 -29.34 0.43 -20.54
C ASN A 93 -29.52 -0.49 -21.76
N SER A 94 -30.63 -0.33 -22.49
CA SER A 94 -30.93 -1.17 -23.68
C SER A 94 -29.89 -1.08 -24.77
N GLY A 95 -29.11 0.01 -24.86
CA GLY A 95 -28.07 0.17 -25.88
C GLY A 95 -26.72 -0.45 -25.49
N ASN A 96 -26.47 -0.69 -24.19
CA ASN A 96 -25.19 -1.21 -23.70
C ASN A 96 -25.31 -2.52 -22.89
N VAL A 97 -26.49 -3.09 -22.75
CA VAL A 97 -26.77 -4.23 -21.86
C VAL A 97 -25.80 -5.39 -22.10
N ASP A 98 -25.54 -5.76 -23.34
CA ASP A 98 -24.65 -6.88 -23.69
C ASP A 98 -23.19 -6.59 -23.24
N ALA A 99 -22.70 -5.41 -23.56
CA ALA A 99 -21.34 -5.00 -23.19
C ALA A 99 -21.18 -4.86 -21.67
N SER A 100 -22.20 -4.35 -20.99
CA SER A 100 -22.21 -4.21 -19.52
C SER A 100 -22.26 -5.57 -18.83
N LEU A 101 -23.13 -6.47 -19.28
CA LEU A 101 -23.22 -7.83 -18.75
C LEU A 101 -21.91 -8.60 -18.96
N GLN A 102 -21.31 -8.49 -20.13
CA GLN A 102 -20.00 -9.11 -20.38
C GLN A 102 -18.93 -8.55 -19.45
N ARG A 103 -18.85 -7.24 -19.28
CA ARG A 103 -17.89 -6.59 -18.38
C ARG A 103 -18.08 -7.02 -16.93
N LEU A 104 -19.32 -7.08 -16.45
CA LEU A 104 -19.65 -7.55 -15.11
C LEU A 104 -19.17 -9.00 -14.92
N ARG A 105 -19.48 -9.87 -15.88
CA ARG A 105 -19.09 -11.28 -15.86
C ARG A 105 -17.58 -11.47 -15.83
N ASP A 106 -16.83 -10.73 -16.64
CA ASP A 106 -15.36 -10.85 -16.77
C ASP A 106 -14.62 -10.51 -15.46
N VAL A 107 -15.30 -9.81 -14.55
CA VAL A 107 -14.77 -9.40 -13.24
C VAL A 107 -15.51 -10.09 -12.09
N THR A 108 -16.36 -11.06 -12.35
CA THR A 108 -17.10 -11.83 -11.34
C THR A 108 -16.54 -13.25 -11.24
N VAL A 109 -16.51 -13.82 -10.04
CA VAL A 109 -15.96 -15.17 -9.78
C VAL A 109 -16.78 -15.92 -8.71
N GLY A 110 -16.66 -17.23 -8.69
CA GLY A 110 -17.27 -18.09 -7.68
C GLY A 110 -18.78 -18.26 -7.85
N GLU A 111 -19.50 -18.34 -6.72
CA GLU A 111 -20.95 -18.56 -6.71
C GLU A 111 -21.70 -17.41 -7.38
N LEU A 112 -21.27 -16.17 -7.15
CA LEU A 112 -21.84 -14.98 -7.76
C LEU A 112 -21.80 -15.05 -9.29
N ASN A 113 -20.76 -15.63 -9.88
CA ASN A 113 -20.67 -15.80 -11.34
C ASN A 113 -21.71 -16.80 -11.87
N SER A 114 -21.99 -17.86 -11.10
CA SER A 114 -23.02 -18.84 -11.46
C SER A 114 -24.43 -18.25 -11.37
N ASP A 115 -24.70 -17.48 -10.35
CA ASP A 115 -25.98 -16.78 -10.14
C ASP A 115 -26.18 -15.72 -11.22
N PHE A 116 -25.10 -15.01 -11.55
CA PHE A 116 -25.11 -14.01 -12.62
C PHE A 116 -25.46 -14.65 -13.97
N ASP A 117 -24.83 -15.77 -14.34
CA ASP A 117 -25.12 -16.50 -15.58
C ASP A 117 -26.59 -16.92 -15.66
N ALA A 118 -27.18 -17.35 -14.55
CA ALA A 118 -28.58 -17.72 -14.49
C ALA A 118 -29.53 -16.51 -14.65
N ALA A 119 -29.14 -15.34 -14.15
CA ALA A 119 -29.94 -14.12 -14.18
C ALA A 119 -29.81 -13.32 -15.49
N VAL A 120 -28.72 -13.47 -16.23
CA VAL A 120 -28.38 -12.66 -17.42
C VAL A 120 -29.47 -12.67 -18.47
N GLN A 121 -29.95 -13.83 -18.86
CA GLN A 121 -30.93 -13.96 -19.97
C GLN A 121 -32.28 -13.32 -19.64
N PRO A 122 -32.91 -13.62 -18.49
CA PRO A 122 -34.17 -12.96 -18.12
C PRO A 122 -34.00 -11.43 -17.98
N TYR A 123 -32.89 -10.99 -17.41
CA TYR A 123 -32.63 -9.56 -17.21
C TYR A 123 -32.47 -8.81 -18.53
N ARG A 124 -31.69 -9.36 -19.47
CA ARG A 124 -31.54 -8.79 -20.81
C ARG A 124 -32.89 -8.59 -21.49
N GLN A 125 -33.75 -9.61 -21.53
CA GLN A 125 -35.06 -9.53 -22.13
C GLN A 125 -35.94 -8.41 -21.51
N VAL A 126 -35.85 -8.22 -20.22
CA VAL A 126 -36.58 -7.15 -19.53
C VAL A 126 -36.05 -5.78 -19.96
N VAL A 127 -34.72 -5.57 -19.91
CA VAL A 127 -34.07 -4.29 -20.28
C VAL A 127 -34.38 -3.92 -21.74
N GLU A 128 -34.26 -4.87 -22.65
CA GLU A 128 -34.56 -4.69 -24.10
C GLU A 128 -36.04 -4.39 -24.34
N LYS A 129 -36.93 -5.17 -23.71
CA LYS A 129 -38.40 -5.02 -23.89
C LYS A 129 -38.90 -3.69 -23.33
N LEU A 130 -38.38 -3.24 -22.19
CA LEU A 130 -38.76 -1.98 -21.57
C LEU A 130 -38.00 -0.79 -22.18
N GLN A 131 -37.00 -1.01 -23.02
CA GLN A 131 -36.08 -0.01 -23.54
C GLN A 131 -35.55 0.85 -22.38
N SER A 132 -35.17 0.16 -21.29
CA SER A 132 -34.76 0.79 -20.04
C SER A 132 -33.51 1.61 -20.25
N GLN A 133 -33.50 2.80 -19.65
CA GLN A 133 -32.37 3.70 -19.56
C GLN A 133 -32.06 3.87 -18.09
N SER A 134 -30.82 3.67 -17.69
CA SER A 134 -30.37 3.91 -16.33
C SER A 134 -29.10 4.75 -16.35
N ALA A 135 -29.09 5.78 -15.51
CA ALA A 135 -27.93 6.62 -15.26
C ALA A 135 -27.73 6.74 -13.73
N GLY A 136 -26.58 6.34 -13.28
CA GLY A 136 -26.27 6.27 -11.86
C GLY A 136 -24.93 6.91 -11.51
N GLU A 137 -24.82 7.34 -10.27
CA GLU A 137 -23.62 7.91 -9.67
C GLU A 137 -23.31 7.18 -8.37
N ILE A 138 -22.03 6.94 -8.12
CA ILE A 138 -21.52 6.37 -6.87
C ILE A 138 -21.25 7.52 -5.92
N GLU A 139 -21.93 7.51 -4.77
CA GLU A 139 -21.86 8.57 -3.76
C GLU A 139 -20.71 8.31 -2.77
N ALA A 140 -20.50 7.06 -2.39
CA ALA A 140 -19.47 6.67 -1.44
C ALA A 140 -18.98 5.24 -1.66
N VAL A 141 -17.70 5.02 -1.39
CA VAL A 141 -17.06 3.70 -1.36
C VAL A 141 -16.15 3.64 -0.15
N ALA A 142 -16.25 2.58 0.63
CA ALA A 142 -15.42 2.38 1.81
C ALA A 142 -15.07 0.90 1.98
N ILE A 143 -13.85 0.64 2.46
CA ILE A 143 -13.49 -0.71 2.92
C ILE A 143 -14.18 -0.98 4.25
N GLU A 144 -14.84 -2.13 4.36
CA GLU A 144 -15.37 -2.60 5.63
C GLU A 144 -14.22 -3.19 6.46
N THR A 145 -13.72 -2.40 7.40
CA THR A 145 -12.68 -2.85 8.31
C THR A 145 -13.33 -3.39 9.59
N VAL A 146 -13.28 -4.70 9.78
CA VAL A 146 -13.66 -5.30 11.05
C VAL A 146 -12.49 -5.11 12.02
N HIS A 147 -12.59 -4.09 12.89
CA HIS A 147 -11.61 -3.90 13.96
C HIS A 147 -11.74 -5.01 14.99
N HIS A 148 -10.78 -5.93 14.99
CA HIS A 148 -10.73 -7.02 15.96
C HIS A 148 -10.27 -6.61 17.37
N ASP A 149 -9.74 -5.38 17.53
CA ASP A 149 -8.99 -4.98 18.72
C ASP A 149 -9.71 -4.02 19.68
N LEU A 150 -10.89 -3.49 19.33
CA LEU A 150 -11.48 -2.39 20.09
C LEU A 150 -12.29 -2.78 21.32
N ASP A 151 -12.63 -4.06 21.53
CA ASP A 151 -13.47 -4.47 22.66
C ASP A 151 -13.07 -5.81 23.27
N THR A 152 -11.89 -5.87 23.84
CA THR A 152 -11.58 -6.97 24.74
C THR A 152 -12.14 -6.68 26.12
N GLN A 153 -13.45 -6.70 26.28
CA GLN A 153 -14.04 -6.83 27.60
C GLN A 153 -13.80 -8.28 28.09
N PRO A 154 -13.22 -8.46 29.27
CA PRO A 154 -13.01 -9.79 29.83
C PRO A 154 -14.36 -10.52 29.97
N GLY A 155 -14.54 -11.64 29.28
CA GLY A 155 -15.71 -12.51 29.40
C GLY A 155 -16.72 -12.46 28.25
N VAL A 156 -16.53 -11.67 27.23
CA VAL A 156 -17.37 -11.66 26.02
C VAL A 156 -16.71 -12.47 24.92
N SER A 157 -17.24 -13.68 24.65
CA SER A 157 -16.87 -14.45 23.45
C SER A 157 -17.46 -13.75 22.23
N ARG A 158 -16.61 -13.21 21.37
CA ARG A 158 -17.01 -12.68 20.07
C ARG A 158 -17.51 -13.79 19.16
N PRO A 159 -18.58 -13.57 18.39
CA PRO A 159 -18.78 -14.39 17.21
C PRO A 159 -17.60 -14.14 16.27
N VAL A 160 -16.81 -15.16 16.04
CA VAL A 160 -15.80 -15.16 15.00
C VAL A 160 -16.56 -15.10 13.69
N VAL A 161 -16.69 -13.92 13.10
CA VAL A 161 -17.12 -13.78 11.70
C VAL A 161 -15.96 -14.30 10.86
N THR A 162 -15.90 -15.62 10.74
CA THR A 162 -15.00 -16.26 9.82
C THR A 162 -15.61 -16.09 8.44
N THR A 163 -15.35 -14.98 7.79
CA THR A 163 -15.58 -14.89 6.35
C THR A 163 -14.65 -15.94 5.74
N LYS A 164 -15.22 -17.08 5.37
CA LYS A 164 -14.47 -18.21 4.85
C LYS A 164 -13.92 -17.78 3.50
N LEU A 165 -12.60 -17.56 3.46
CA LEU A 165 -11.91 -17.24 2.21
C LEU A 165 -12.25 -18.32 1.16
N PRO A 166 -12.76 -17.93 -0.03
CA PRO A 166 -13.00 -18.87 -1.12
C PRO A 166 -11.70 -19.63 -1.47
N PRO A 167 -11.78 -20.91 -1.83
CA PRO A 167 -10.59 -21.71 -2.11
C PRO A 167 -9.76 -21.25 -3.30
N PHE A 168 -10.32 -20.39 -4.14
CA PHE A 168 -9.67 -19.81 -5.31
C PHE A 168 -9.04 -18.42 -5.02
N ALA A 169 -9.25 -17.84 -3.85
CA ALA A 169 -8.78 -16.50 -3.52
C ALA A 169 -7.59 -16.56 -2.56
N THR A 170 -6.62 -15.70 -2.79
CA THR A 170 -5.47 -15.48 -1.89
C THR A 170 -5.79 -14.47 -0.80
N ARG A 171 -6.68 -13.51 -1.10
CA ARG A 171 -7.16 -12.48 -0.18
C ARG A 171 -8.58 -12.07 -0.56
N MET A 172 -9.36 -11.62 0.42
CA MET A 172 -10.70 -11.09 0.22
C MET A 172 -10.91 -9.89 1.14
N ASP A 173 -11.43 -8.82 0.57
CA ASP A 173 -11.78 -7.59 1.29
C ASP A 173 -13.22 -7.21 0.97
N SER A 174 -14.00 -6.82 1.99
CA SER A 174 -15.37 -6.38 1.81
C SER A 174 -15.43 -4.86 1.64
N VAL A 175 -16.19 -4.41 0.65
CA VAL A 175 -16.38 -3.01 0.29
C VAL A 175 -17.84 -2.64 0.47
N MET A 176 -18.11 -1.60 1.23
CA MET A 176 -19.42 -0.96 1.30
C MET A 176 -19.50 0.14 0.26
N LEU A 177 -20.61 0.16 -0.48
CA LEU A 177 -20.83 1.11 -1.56
C LEU A 177 -22.23 1.68 -1.49
N VAL A 178 -22.33 3.00 -1.62
CA VAL A 178 -23.61 3.73 -1.74
C VAL A 178 -23.65 4.39 -3.11
N ALA A 179 -24.74 4.15 -3.83
CA ALA A 179 -24.96 4.75 -5.13
C ALA A 179 -26.44 5.11 -5.32
N THR A 180 -26.69 6.03 -6.23
CA THR A 180 -28.02 6.41 -6.67
C THR A 180 -28.10 6.32 -8.19
N SER A 181 -29.18 5.75 -8.68
CA SER A 181 -29.47 5.74 -10.13
C SER A 181 -30.88 6.23 -10.42
N VAL A 182 -31.02 6.83 -11.58
CA VAL A 182 -32.32 7.18 -12.14
C VAL A 182 -32.59 6.23 -13.30
N SER A 183 -33.64 5.47 -13.21
CA SER A 183 -34.08 4.53 -14.25
C SER A 183 -35.35 5.04 -14.91
N GLU A 184 -35.37 5.02 -16.22
CA GLU A 184 -36.53 5.41 -17.02
C GLU A 184 -36.82 4.34 -18.07
N ASN A 185 -38.07 3.97 -18.19
CA ASN A 185 -38.58 3.06 -19.24
C ASN A 185 -39.37 3.86 -20.25
N VAL A 186 -39.41 3.43 -21.49
CA VAL A 186 -40.21 4.11 -22.52
C VAL A 186 -41.68 4.19 -22.09
N GLY A 187 -42.17 5.43 -22.01
CA GLY A 187 -43.56 5.72 -21.57
C GLY A 187 -43.76 5.69 -20.04
N GLY A 188 -42.71 5.44 -19.27
CA GLY A 188 -42.70 5.48 -17.82
C GLY A 188 -42.27 6.85 -17.26
N LYS A 189 -42.38 6.99 -15.96
CA LYS A 189 -41.81 8.13 -15.23
C LYS A 189 -40.43 7.71 -14.72
N PRO A 190 -39.46 8.64 -14.67
CA PRO A 190 -38.17 8.37 -14.04
C PRO A 190 -38.35 7.92 -12.58
N GLN A 191 -37.60 6.91 -12.20
CA GLN A 191 -37.59 6.37 -10.83
C GLN A 191 -36.17 6.41 -10.29
N THR A 192 -36.02 6.96 -9.09
CA THR A 192 -34.75 6.98 -8.37
C THR A 192 -34.60 5.68 -7.57
N VAL A 193 -33.47 5.04 -7.70
CA VAL A 193 -33.09 3.83 -6.97
C VAL A 193 -31.86 4.12 -6.15
N HIS A 194 -31.94 3.85 -4.84
CA HIS A 194 -30.80 3.93 -3.92
C HIS A 194 -30.22 2.54 -3.73
N TRP A 195 -28.89 2.46 -3.90
CA TRP A 195 -28.13 1.22 -3.81
C TRP A 195 -27.26 1.28 -2.57
N ASN A 196 -27.46 0.35 -1.64
CA ASN A 196 -26.56 0.12 -0.51
C ASN A 196 -26.03 -1.30 -0.68
N LEU A 197 -24.81 -1.42 -1.14
CA LEU A 197 -24.22 -2.69 -1.50
C LEU A 197 -23.00 -2.99 -0.63
N ARG A 198 -22.88 -4.26 -0.25
CA ARG A 198 -21.67 -4.86 0.23
C ARG A 198 -21.14 -5.77 -0.87
N LEU A 199 -19.91 -5.54 -1.29
CA LEU A 199 -19.24 -6.33 -2.30
C LEU A 199 -18.01 -7.00 -1.71
N ASP A 200 -17.87 -8.30 -1.93
CA ASP A 200 -16.66 -9.03 -1.59
C ASP A 200 -15.74 -9.05 -2.81
N VAL A 201 -14.57 -8.44 -2.64
CA VAL A 201 -13.53 -8.36 -3.66
C VAL A 201 -12.44 -9.35 -3.30
N SER A 202 -12.23 -10.33 -4.16
CA SER A 202 -11.26 -11.40 -3.98
C SER A 202 -10.07 -11.22 -4.92
N ASP A 203 -8.86 -11.44 -4.40
CA ASP A 203 -7.64 -11.54 -5.20
C ASP A 203 -7.51 -12.98 -5.70
N VAL A 204 -7.59 -13.14 -7.02
CA VAL A 204 -7.47 -14.42 -7.72
C VAL A 204 -6.29 -14.31 -8.68
N ASP A 205 -5.19 -14.96 -8.37
CA ASP A 205 -3.96 -14.92 -9.17
C ASP A 205 -3.46 -13.51 -9.50
N GLY A 206 -3.60 -12.57 -8.55
CA GLY A 206 -3.19 -11.17 -8.69
C GLY A 206 -4.21 -10.28 -9.40
N LYS A 207 -5.38 -10.81 -9.77
CA LYS A 207 -6.49 -10.08 -10.35
C LYS A 207 -7.61 -9.90 -9.32
N LEU A 208 -8.07 -8.67 -9.13
CA LEU A 208 -9.20 -8.38 -8.26
C LEU A 208 -10.51 -8.68 -8.96
N MET A 209 -11.36 -9.51 -8.35
CA MET A 209 -12.63 -9.96 -8.89
C MET A 209 -13.72 -9.90 -7.81
N ILE A 210 -14.96 -9.68 -8.22
CA ILE A 210 -16.12 -9.67 -7.32
C ILE A 210 -16.57 -11.11 -7.08
N SER A 211 -16.53 -11.56 -5.84
CA SER A 211 -16.92 -12.92 -5.43
C SER A 211 -18.24 -12.99 -4.66
N GLY A 212 -18.72 -11.84 -4.17
CA GLY A 212 -19.97 -11.76 -3.43
C GLY A 212 -20.63 -10.39 -3.58
N MET A 213 -21.96 -10.36 -3.50
CA MET A 213 -22.76 -9.14 -3.49
C MET A 213 -23.94 -9.31 -2.55
N GLU A 214 -24.12 -8.35 -1.64
CA GLU A 214 -25.24 -8.28 -0.71
C GLU A 214 -25.85 -6.88 -0.75
N SER A 215 -27.19 -6.81 -0.75
CA SER A 215 -27.90 -5.54 -0.60
C SER A 215 -28.18 -5.28 0.88
N ILE A 216 -27.66 -4.18 1.40
CA ILE A 216 -27.84 -3.75 2.78
C ILE A 216 -29.12 -2.90 2.85
N ARG A 217 -30.03 -3.27 3.74
CA ARG A 217 -31.31 -2.56 3.98
C ARG A 217 -31.21 -1.67 5.20
#